data_79f398f7d0a3fad7fff31b530388f8b5
#
_entry.id   79f398f7d0a3fad7fff31b530388f8b5
#
_cell.length_a   1.000
_cell.length_b   1.000
_cell.length_c   1.000
_cell.angle_alpha   90.00
_cell.angle_beta   90.00
_cell.angle_gamma   90.00
#
_symmetry.space_group_name_H-M   'P 1'
#
loop_
_entity.id
_entity.type
_entity.pdbx_description
1 polymer ?
#
loop_
_entity_poly.entity_id
_entity_poly.type
_entity_poly.pdbx_seq_one_letter_code
_entity_poly.pdbx_strand_id
1 'polypeptide(L)'
;MSSFVLRPARVEDIPVLGSIERAADERFRATGHTSFLDGETIPLDVAQRAVEAGRITVAEVDGEVVGWLLVTRLGAELCLGQVSVLPSHGRLGIGTALLRDSITRARAAGERTLVLNTQSDVAWNMPWYARHGFVVVPPEEWSPEMRAVTEAQREHGIDWNLRIHMRLTLA
;
A
#
# COMPACT_ATOMS: atom_id res chain seq x y z
N MET A 1 12.08 -19.30 13.97
CA MET A 1 11.65 -18.12 13.19
C MET A 1 10.83 -18.66 12.04
N SER A 2 9.52 -18.39 12.00
CA SER A 2 8.71 -18.77 10.84
C SER A 2 9.24 -18.02 9.62
N SER A 3 9.69 -18.74 8.61
CA SER A 3 10.09 -18.16 7.33
C SER A 3 8.83 -17.83 6.54
N PHE A 4 8.79 -16.67 5.91
CA PHE A 4 7.73 -16.34 4.96
C PHE A 4 8.26 -16.39 3.54
N VAL A 5 7.35 -16.61 2.60
CA VAL A 5 7.65 -16.60 1.15
C VAL A 5 6.83 -15.49 0.49
N LEU A 6 7.46 -14.74 -0.42
CA LEU A 6 6.76 -13.79 -1.28
C LEU A 6 6.45 -14.47 -2.62
N ARG A 7 5.23 -14.31 -3.10
CA ARG A 7 4.79 -14.79 -4.42
C ARG A 7 3.73 -13.88 -5.02
N PRO A 8 3.53 -13.94 -6.35
CA PRO A 8 2.36 -13.33 -6.96
C PRO A 8 1.07 -13.89 -6.34
N ALA A 9 0.07 -13.03 -6.16
CA ALA A 9 -1.25 -13.46 -5.74
C ALA A 9 -1.92 -14.34 -6.80
N ARG A 10 -2.74 -15.27 -6.34
CA ARG A 10 -3.58 -16.15 -7.15
C ARG A 10 -5.04 -15.80 -6.92
N VAL A 11 -5.91 -16.29 -7.80
CA VAL A 11 -7.36 -16.06 -7.67
C VAL A 11 -7.90 -16.58 -6.33
N GLU A 12 -7.34 -17.71 -5.84
CA GLU A 12 -7.70 -18.32 -4.56
C GLU A 12 -7.35 -17.45 -3.34
N ASP A 13 -6.43 -16.49 -3.47
CA ASP A 13 -6.04 -15.58 -2.39
C ASP A 13 -7.03 -14.41 -2.23
N ILE A 14 -7.79 -14.08 -3.27
CA ILE A 14 -8.66 -12.89 -3.28
C ILE A 14 -9.60 -12.82 -2.06
N PRO A 15 -10.26 -13.90 -1.63
CA PRO A 15 -11.18 -13.85 -0.49
C PRO A 15 -10.55 -13.37 0.83
N VAL A 16 -9.24 -13.57 1.01
CA VAL A 16 -8.56 -13.19 2.27
C VAL A 16 -7.95 -11.79 2.25
N LEU A 17 -7.77 -11.17 1.08
CA LEU A 17 -7.12 -9.87 0.96
C LEU A 17 -7.86 -8.78 1.77
N GLY A 18 -9.17 -8.69 1.62
CA GLY A 18 -9.97 -7.70 2.34
C GLY A 18 -10.00 -7.93 3.85
N SER A 19 -9.99 -9.18 4.31
CA SER A 19 -9.94 -9.48 5.74
C SER A 19 -8.60 -9.11 6.36
N ILE A 20 -7.50 -9.30 5.64
CA ILE A 20 -6.15 -8.87 6.07
C ILE A 20 -6.07 -7.36 6.14
N GLU A 21 -6.60 -6.64 5.13
CA GLU A 21 -6.66 -5.19 5.10
C GLU A 21 -7.41 -4.65 6.32
N ARG A 22 -8.63 -5.12 6.55
CA ARG A 22 -9.44 -4.72 7.70
C ARG A 22 -8.74 -4.97 9.03
N ALA A 23 -8.12 -6.14 9.21
CA ALA A 23 -7.38 -6.47 10.42
C ALA A 23 -6.14 -5.57 10.61
N ALA A 24 -5.44 -5.23 9.52
CA ALA A 24 -4.30 -4.33 9.56
C ALA A 24 -4.70 -2.90 9.91
N ASP A 25 -5.85 -2.44 9.42
CA ASP A 25 -6.34 -1.08 9.61
C ASP A 25 -6.87 -0.81 11.02
N GLU A 26 -7.28 -1.85 11.77
CA GLU A 26 -7.76 -1.69 13.16
C GLU A 26 -6.79 -0.92 14.06
N ARG A 27 -5.48 -0.99 13.81
CA ARG A 27 -4.49 -0.22 14.56
C ARG A 27 -4.66 1.30 14.44
N PHE A 28 -5.30 1.79 13.38
CA PHE A 28 -5.56 3.22 13.20
C PHE A 28 -6.64 3.75 14.12
N ARG A 29 -7.49 2.87 14.69
CA ARG A 29 -8.53 3.27 15.65
C ARG A 29 -7.95 4.03 16.84
N ALA A 30 -6.77 3.69 17.30
CA ALA A 30 -6.07 4.36 18.39
C ALA A 30 -5.47 5.73 17.99
N THR A 31 -5.38 6.05 16.70
CA THR A 31 -4.79 7.31 16.21
C THR A 31 -5.83 8.38 15.89
N GLY A 32 -7.13 8.07 15.94
CA GLY A 32 -8.21 8.95 15.51
C GLY A 32 -8.46 8.95 13.99
N HIS A 33 -7.66 8.27 13.19
CA HIS A 33 -7.88 8.08 11.75
C HIS A 33 -8.91 6.97 11.54
N THR A 34 -10.19 7.26 11.69
CA THR A 34 -11.26 6.27 11.65
C THR A 34 -12.11 6.32 10.39
N SER A 35 -11.97 7.35 9.56
CA SER A 35 -12.82 7.59 8.39
C SER A 35 -12.81 6.46 7.34
N PHE A 36 -11.81 5.58 7.36
CA PHE A 36 -11.70 4.44 6.45
C PHE A 36 -11.89 3.07 7.16
N LEU A 37 -12.00 3.02 8.49
CA LEU A 37 -12.08 1.75 9.23
C LEU A 37 -13.38 0.99 8.99
N ASP A 38 -14.46 1.71 8.75
CA ASP A 38 -15.78 1.15 8.47
C ASP A 38 -16.07 1.18 6.95
N GLY A 39 -15.06 1.52 6.14
CA GLY A 39 -15.13 1.59 4.70
C GLY A 39 -15.02 0.22 4.02
N GLU A 40 -15.20 0.24 2.72
CA GLU A 40 -14.96 -0.93 1.88
C GLU A 40 -13.46 -1.21 1.80
N THR A 41 -13.10 -2.48 1.91
CA THR A 41 -11.76 -2.98 1.58
C THR A 41 -11.61 -3.05 0.05
N ILE A 42 -10.48 -3.56 -0.44
CA ILE A 42 -10.28 -3.71 -1.89
C ILE A 42 -11.52 -4.35 -2.54
N PRO A 43 -12.15 -3.67 -3.52
CA PRO A 43 -13.31 -4.24 -4.23
C PRO A 43 -12.92 -5.52 -4.98
N LEU A 44 -13.83 -6.49 -5.03
CA LEU A 44 -13.59 -7.80 -5.63
C LEU A 44 -13.12 -7.71 -7.08
N ASP A 45 -13.76 -6.88 -7.88
CA ASP A 45 -13.41 -6.68 -9.29
C ASP A 45 -12.05 -6.00 -9.48
N VAL A 46 -11.66 -5.11 -8.56
CA VAL A 46 -10.33 -4.49 -8.53
C VAL A 46 -9.28 -5.55 -8.18
N ALA A 47 -9.53 -6.37 -7.17
CA ALA A 47 -8.64 -7.46 -6.77
C ALA A 47 -8.46 -8.48 -7.91
N GLN A 48 -9.53 -8.88 -8.57
CA GLN A 48 -9.48 -9.81 -9.71
C GLN A 48 -8.59 -9.27 -10.84
N ARG A 49 -8.86 -8.05 -11.30
CA ARG A 49 -8.04 -7.41 -12.36
C ARG A 49 -6.58 -7.24 -11.94
N ALA A 50 -6.33 -6.92 -10.67
CA ALA A 50 -4.98 -6.74 -10.18
C ALA A 50 -4.21 -8.07 -10.09
N VAL A 51 -4.86 -9.16 -9.69
CA VAL A 51 -4.28 -10.51 -9.67
C VAL A 51 -3.97 -10.97 -11.09
N GLU A 52 -4.91 -10.84 -12.02
CA GLU A 52 -4.72 -11.20 -13.44
C GLU A 52 -3.58 -10.41 -14.08
N ALA A 53 -3.40 -9.16 -13.69
CA ALA A 53 -2.32 -8.30 -14.17
C ALA A 53 -0.98 -8.49 -13.41
N GLY A 54 -0.89 -9.42 -12.44
CA GLY A 54 0.30 -9.65 -11.64
C GLY A 54 0.70 -8.46 -10.74
N ARG A 55 -0.27 -7.66 -10.31
CA ARG A 55 -0.04 -6.42 -9.55
C ARG A 55 -0.14 -6.59 -8.03
N ILE A 56 -0.48 -7.78 -7.56
CA ILE A 56 -0.52 -8.10 -6.13
C ILE A 56 0.55 -9.13 -5.82
N THR A 57 1.37 -8.81 -4.82
CA THR A 57 2.30 -9.75 -4.19
C THR A 57 1.76 -10.11 -2.82
N VAL A 58 1.75 -11.38 -2.46
CA VAL A 58 1.36 -11.86 -1.15
C VAL A 58 2.57 -12.40 -0.38
N ALA A 59 2.50 -12.30 0.94
CA ALA A 59 3.40 -12.99 1.86
C ALA A 59 2.67 -14.17 2.49
N GLU A 60 3.27 -15.35 2.42
CA GLU A 60 2.73 -16.61 2.89
C GLU A 60 3.61 -17.18 4.02
N VAL A 61 2.98 -17.60 5.11
CA VAL A 61 3.59 -18.30 6.24
C VAL A 61 2.83 -19.62 6.44
N ASP A 62 3.53 -20.73 6.43
CA ASP A 62 2.96 -22.07 6.64
C ASP A 62 1.74 -22.38 5.74
N GLY A 63 1.74 -21.85 4.51
CA GLY A 63 0.67 -22.03 3.53
C GLY A 63 -0.49 -21.04 3.64
N GLU A 64 -0.45 -20.11 4.60
CA GLU A 64 -1.48 -19.08 4.77
C GLU A 64 -0.98 -17.71 4.34
N VAL A 65 -1.81 -16.95 3.62
CA VAL A 65 -1.53 -15.55 3.26
C VAL A 65 -1.71 -14.68 4.50
N VAL A 66 -0.65 -13.97 4.90
CA VAL A 66 -0.60 -13.13 6.11
C VAL A 66 -0.35 -11.66 5.82
N GLY A 67 -0.08 -11.33 4.58
CA GLY A 67 0.12 -9.94 4.14
C GLY A 67 0.13 -9.83 2.62
N TRP A 68 -0.10 -8.63 2.12
CA TRP A 68 -0.11 -8.37 0.67
C TRP A 68 0.19 -6.91 0.34
N LEU A 69 0.61 -6.69 -0.90
CA LEU A 69 0.89 -5.37 -1.44
C LEU A 69 0.33 -5.28 -2.86
N LEU A 70 -0.36 -4.16 -3.13
CA LEU A 70 -0.91 -3.81 -4.43
C LEU A 70 -0.10 -2.69 -5.06
N VAL A 71 0.26 -2.85 -6.31
CA VAL A 71 0.81 -1.80 -7.17
C VAL A 71 -0.22 -1.42 -8.22
N THR A 72 -0.43 -0.11 -8.40
CA THR A 72 -1.35 0.46 -9.40
C THR A 72 -0.63 1.50 -10.25
N ARG A 73 -1.39 2.28 -11.03
CA ARG A 73 -0.89 3.44 -11.75
C ARG A 73 -1.57 4.71 -11.24
N LEU A 74 -0.79 5.79 -11.18
CA LEU A 74 -1.26 7.14 -10.99
C LEU A 74 -0.72 7.97 -12.17
N GLY A 75 -1.50 8.10 -13.23
CA GLY A 75 -1.02 8.62 -14.49
C GLY A 75 0.12 7.78 -15.06
N ALA A 76 1.24 8.40 -15.35
CA ALA A 76 2.45 7.74 -15.84
C ALA A 76 3.28 7.09 -14.73
N GLU A 77 3.06 7.43 -13.47
CA GLU A 77 3.85 6.93 -12.35
C GLU A 77 3.30 5.61 -11.80
N LEU A 78 4.20 4.72 -11.39
CA LEU A 78 3.82 3.53 -10.63
C LEU A 78 3.39 3.98 -9.23
N CYS A 79 2.30 3.41 -8.71
CA CYS A 79 1.74 3.80 -7.42
C CYS A 79 1.60 2.59 -6.49
N LEU A 80 2.06 2.71 -5.26
CA LEU A 80 1.79 1.76 -4.21
C LEU A 80 0.37 2.03 -3.68
N GLY A 81 -0.57 1.15 -4.05
CA GLY A 81 -1.98 1.33 -3.74
C GLY A 81 -2.35 0.87 -2.34
N GLN A 82 -1.77 -0.24 -1.88
CA GLN A 82 -2.05 -0.81 -0.57
C GLN A 82 -0.89 -1.67 -0.09
N VAL A 83 -0.63 -1.68 1.21
CA VAL A 83 0.18 -2.68 1.89
C VAL A 83 -0.45 -3.03 3.23
N SER A 84 -0.73 -4.30 3.44
CA SER A 84 -1.39 -4.81 4.64
C SER A 84 -0.70 -6.07 5.14
N VAL A 85 -0.50 -6.16 6.45
CA VAL A 85 0.04 -7.36 7.13
C VAL A 85 -0.80 -7.60 8.37
N LEU A 86 -1.20 -8.86 8.58
CA LEU A 86 -1.93 -9.27 9.79
C LEU A 86 -1.19 -8.80 11.05
N PRO A 87 -1.88 -8.22 12.03
CA PRO A 87 -1.27 -7.78 13.29
C PRO A 87 -0.49 -8.89 14.01
N SER A 88 -0.96 -10.12 13.94
CA SER A 88 -0.30 -11.32 14.50
C SER A 88 1.08 -11.60 13.88
N HIS A 89 1.32 -11.09 12.67
CA HIS A 89 2.57 -11.21 11.92
C HIS A 89 3.30 -9.87 11.77
N GLY A 90 2.90 -8.88 12.54
CA GLY A 90 3.56 -7.57 12.60
C GLY A 90 4.99 -7.66 13.13
N ARG A 91 5.84 -6.71 12.70
CA ARG A 91 7.25 -6.59 13.12
C ARG A 91 8.16 -7.80 12.79
N LEU A 92 7.71 -8.71 11.95
CA LEU A 92 8.52 -9.80 11.40
C LEU A 92 9.24 -9.43 10.09
N GLY A 93 9.17 -8.19 9.68
CA GLY A 93 9.82 -7.71 8.45
C GLY A 93 9.01 -7.96 7.16
N ILE A 94 7.82 -8.54 7.24
CA ILE A 94 6.98 -8.88 6.07
C ILE A 94 6.64 -7.64 5.25
N GLY A 95 6.16 -6.56 5.88
CA GLY A 95 5.85 -5.33 5.17
C GLY A 95 7.06 -4.73 4.44
N THR A 96 8.23 -4.78 5.10
CA THR A 96 9.50 -4.35 4.50
C THR A 96 9.90 -5.22 3.31
N ALA A 97 9.71 -6.53 3.40
CA ALA A 97 10.02 -7.45 2.31
C ALA A 97 9.09 -7.23 1.10
N LEU A 98 7.79 -7.06 1.33
CA LEU A 98 6.80 -6.72 0.29
C LEU A 98 7.16 -5.42 -0.42
N LEU A 99 7.51 -4.38 0.34
CA LEU A 99 7.91 -3.09 -0.23
C LEU A 99 9.20 -3.21 -1.05
N ARG A 100 10.22 -3.90 -0.54
CA ARG A 100 11.49 -4.10 -1.25
C ARG A 100 11.32 -4.93 -2.52
N ASP A 101 10.48 -5.95 -2.50
CA ASP A 101 10.15 -6.74 -3.69
C ASP A 101 9.49 -5.85 -4.75
N SER A 102 8.51 -5.02 -4.37
CA SER A 102 7.85 -4.11 -5.31
C SER A 102 8.83 -3.07 -5.91
N ILE A 103 9.75 -2.52 -5.12
CA ILE A 103 10.79 -1.61 -5.58
C ILE A 103 11.73 -2.32 -6.57
N THR A 104 12.13 -3.55 -6.26
CA THR A 104 13.01 -4.35 -7.13
C THR A 104 12.35 -4.65 -8.47
N ARG A 105 11.08 -5.06 -8.45
CA ARG A 105 10.30 -5.32 -9.67
C ARG A 105 10.09 -4.05 -10.50
N ALA A 106 9.79 -2.94 -9.84
CA ALA A 106 9.63 -1.64 -10.51
C ALA A 106 10.91 -1.21 -11.23
N ARG A 107 12.07 -1.35 -10.58
CA ARG A 107 13.37 -1.10 -11.22
C ARG A 107 13.63 -2.02 -12.41
N ALA A 108 13.38 -3.31 -12.25
CA ALA A 108 13.55 -4.29 -13.32
C ALA A 108 12.64 -4.03 -14.52
N ALA A 109 11.46 -3.44 -14.28
CA ALA A 109 10.53 -3.01 -15.33
C ALA A 109 10.89 -1.66 -15.98
N GLY A 110 11.96 -1.00 -15.54
CA GLY A 110 12.38 0.32 -16.05
C GLY A 110 11.53 1.49 -15.58
N GLU A 111 10.79 1.32 -14.50
CA GLU A 111 10.02 2.42 -13.89
C GLU A 111 10.97 3.45 -13.29
N ARG A 112 10.60 4.73 -13.40
CA ARG A 112 11.42 5.83 -12.91
C ARG A 112 11.10 6.23 -11.49
N THR A 113 9.85 6.07 -11.11
CA THR A 113 9.31 6.53 -9.82
C THR A 113 8.29 5.54 -9.28
N LEU A 114 8.19 5.51 -7.96
CA LEU A 114 7.11 4.86 -7.23
C LEU A 114 6.52 5.90 -6.29
N VAL A 115 5.21 6.16 -6.42
CA VAL A 115 4.50 7.15 -5.60
C VAL A 115 3.52 6.47 -4.66
N LEU A 116 3.11 7.18 -3.64
CA LEU A 116 2.05 6.78 -2.70
C LEU A 116 1.43 8.00 -2.04
N ASN A 117 0.31 7.82 -1.36
CA ASN A 117 -0.16 8.77 -0.37
C ASN A 117 -0.42 8.07 0.97
N THR A 118 -0.19 8.77 2.07
CA THR A 118 -0.25 8.18 3.41
C THR A 118 -0.45 9.22 4.49
N GLN A 119 -0.75 8.79 5.73
CA GLN A 119 -0.86 9.68 6.88
C GLN A 119 0.52 10.21 7.27
N SER A 120 0.58 11.52 7.56
CA SER A 120 1.83 12.22 7.92
C SER A 120 2.20 12.08 9.39
N ASP A 121 1.22 11.91 10.26
CA ASP A 121 1.33 11.92 11.72
C ASP A 121 1.39 10.52 12.35
N VAL A 122 1.34 9.47 11.56
CA VAL A 122 1.35 8.08 12.03
C VAL A 122 2.74 7.48 11.89
N ALA A 123 3.32 7.01 12.99
CA ALA A 123 4.72 6.57 13.07
C ALA A 123 5.09 5.39 12.14
N TRP A 124 4.13 4.53 11.81
CA TRP A 124 4.33 3.40 10.88
C TRP A 124 3.95 3.70 9.43
N ASN A 125 3.65 4.96 9.11
CA ASN A 125 3.34 5.42 7.75
C ASN A 125 4.46 6.31 7.21
N MET A 126 4.30 7.64 7.18
CA MET A 126 5.30 8.54 6.57
C MET A 126 6.73 8.27 7.08
N PRO A 127 7.02 8.14 8.39
CA PRO A 127 8.37 7.86 8.86
C PRO A 127 8.90 6.49 8.40
N TRP A 128 8.02 5.51 8.24
CA TRP A 128 8.42 4.20 7.74
C TRP A 128 8.80 4.25 6.26
N TYR A 129 7.98 4.90 5.41
CA TYR A 129 8.30 5.09 4.00
C TYR A 129 9.57 5.94 3.81
N ALA A 130 9.76 6.98 4.62
CA ALA A 130 10.96 7.82 4.57
C ALA A 130 12.25 7.00 4.79
N ARG A 131 12.24 6.03 5.71
CA ARG A 131 13.37 5.11 5.93
C ARG A 131 13.65 4.21 4.72
N HIS A 132 12.71 4.07 3.79
CA HIS A 132 12.88 3.34 2.53
C HIS A 132 13.19 4.26 1.34
N GLY A 133 13.50 5.53 1.59
CA GLY A 133 13.95 6.48 0.58
C GLY A 133 12.85 7.29 -0.08
N PHE A 134 11.60 7.14 0.35
CA PHE A 134 10.52 8.01 -0.11
C PHE A 134 10.68 9.41 0.48
N VAL A 135 10.43 10.42 -0.35
CA VAL A 135 10.42 11.83 0.04
C VAL A 135 9.02 12.42 -0.14
N VAL A 136 8.67 13.38 0.69
CA VAL A 136 7.40 14.11 0.56
C VAL A 136 7.39 14.91 -0.73
N VAL A 137 6.29 14.84 -1.47
CA VAL A 137 6.05 15.69 -2.64
C VAL A 137 5.24 16.90 -2.16
N PRO A 138 5.83 18.10 -2.19
CA PRO A 138 5.12 19.30 -1.76
C PRO A 138 3.95 19.62 -2.72
N PRO A 139 2.88 20.29 -2.25
CA PRO A 139 1.66 20.52 -3.04
C PRO A 139 1.88 21.24 -4.38
N GLU A 140 2.88 22.09 -4.47
CA GLU A 140 3.26 22.78 -5.70
C GLU A 140 3.82 21.84 -6.78
N GLU A 141 4.36 20.70 -6.40
CA GLU A 141 4.91 19.66 -7.28
C GLU A 141 3.93 18.54 -7.59
N TRP A 142 2.69 18.59 -7.06
CA TRP A 142 1.70 17.55 -7.32
C TRP A 142 1.31 17.51 -8.80
N SER A 143 1.31 16.31 -9.37
CA SER A 143 0.77 16.07 -10.71
C SER A 143 -0.75 16.32 -10.73
N PRO A 144 -1.36 16.47 -11.90
CA PRO A 144 -2.82 16.55 -12.03
C PRO A 144 -3.52 15.36 -11.39
N GLU A 145 -2.94 14.15 -11.51
CA GLU A 145 -3.48 12.91 -10.95
C GLU A 145 -3.40 12.89 -9.43
N MET A 146 -2.30 13.38 -8.85
CA MET A 146 -2.18 13.53 -7.38
C MET A 146 -3.25 14.48 -6.84
N ARG A 147 -3.51 15.60 -7.53
CA ARG A 147 -4.59 16.54 -7.17
C ARG A 147 -5.95 15.88 -7.26
N ALA A 148 -6.22 15.15 -8.35
CA ALA A 148 -7.49 14.44 -8.55
C ALA A 148 -7.75 13.39 -7.44
N VAL A 149 -6.74 12.60 -7.07
CA VAL A 149 -6.85 11.64 -5.95
C VAL A 149 -7.10 12.36 -4.64
N THR A 150 -6.41 13.47 -4.40
CA THR A 150 -6.59 14.27 -3.19
C THR A 150 -8.03 14.77 -3.07
N GLU A 151 -8.60 15.34 -4.12
CA GLU A 151 -9.98 15.82 -4.12
C GLU A 151 -10.97 14.67 -3.96
N ALA A 152 -10.82 13.58 -4.69
CA ALA A 152 -11.69 12.41 -4.56
C ALA A 152 -11.68 11.85 -3.12
N GLN A 153 -10.52 11.78 -2.47
CA GLN A 153 -10.41 11.32 -1.08
C GLN A 153 -11.03 12.31 -0.09
N ARG A 154 -10.91 13.63 -0.31
CA ARG A 154 -11.60 14.66 0.48
C ARG A 154 -13.11 14.54 0.39
N GLU A 155 -13.65 14.31 -0.80
CA GLU A 155 -15.08 14.09 -1.03
C GLU A 155 -15.59 12.86 -0.27
N HIS A 156 -14.74 11.86 -0.03
CA HIS A 156 -15.04 10.68 0.78
C HIS A 156 -14.72 10.86 2.28
N GLY A 157 -14.47 12.09 2.72
CA GLY A 157 -14.30 12.42 4.14
C GLY A 157 -12.90 12.18 4.71
N ILE A 158 -11.89 11.95 3.86
CA ILE A 158 -10.51 11.80 4.32
C ILE A 158 -9.88 13.18 4.58
N ASP A 159 -9.36 13.38 5.79
CA ASP A 159 -8.68 14.61 6.16
C ASP A 159 -7.28 14.69 5.54
N TRP A 160 -7.14 15.52 4.51
CA TRP A 160 -5.86 15.75 3.83
C TRP A 160 -4.92 16.74 4.53
N ASN A 161 -5.31 17.34 5.66
CA ASN A 161 -4.37 18.08 6.51
C ASN A 161 -3.37 17.14 7.20
N LEU A 162 -3.77 15.87 7.38
CA LEU A 162 -2.97 14.82 8.00
C LEU A 162 -2.49 13.77 6.98
N ARG A 163 -2.49 14.10 5.69
CA ARG A 163 -2.14 13.21 4.62
C ARG A 163 -1.18 13.87 3.63
N ILE A 164 -0.31 13.08 3.02
CA ILE A 164 0.72 13.54 2.10
C ILE A 164 0.90 12.60 0.93
N HIS A 165 1.37 13.13 -0.19
CA HIS A 165 1.98 12.32 -1.24
C HIS A 165 3.48 12.15 -0.99
N MET A 166 4.00 10.97 -1.30
CA MET A 166 5.43 10.67 -1.26
C MET A 166 5.89 10.04 -2.57
N ARG A 167 7.16 10.22 -2.92
CA ARG A 167 7.77 9.68 -4.13
C ARG A 167 9.13 9.07 -3.81
N LEU A 168 9.41 7.91 -4.41
CA LEU A 168 10.72 7.29 -4.48
C LEU A 168 11.22 7.34 -5.91
N THR A 169 12.42 7.87 -6.12
CA THR A 169 13.14 7.75 -7.40
C THR A 169 13.80 6.38 -7.49
N LEU A 170 13.60 5.68 -8.60
CA LEU A 170 13.99 4.30 -8.80
C LEU A 170 15.30 4.14 -9.59
N ALA A 171 15.99 5.22 -9.87
CA ALA A 171 17.24 5.21 -10.64
C ALA A 171 18.32 4.29 -10.03
#